data_4a51320f4bbb43bd7ce28b4d7141c833
#
_entry.id   4a51320f4bbb43bd7ce28b4d7141c833
#
_cell.length_a   1.000
_cell.length_b   1.000
_cell.length_c   1.000
_cell.angle_alpha   90.00
_cell.angle_beta   90.00
_cell.angle_gamma   90.00
#
_symmetry.space_group_name_H-M   'P 1'
#
loop_
_entity.id
_entity.type
_entity.pdbx_description
1 polymer ?
#
loop_
_entity_poly.entity_id
_entity_poly.type
_entity_poly.pdbx_seq_one_letter_code
_entity_poly.pdbx_strand_id
1 'polypeptide(L)'
;MIQVKHALLSLSILFALIACSRLPTLTPDILMQAEQKWAMHKPSSYHLVIEMAGDRVETGRFEVDVRGGHVSGLRRNGLVIQPNPEQDYSMEGLFHMLAQELGLAEKPAMLGAPEGYTVYTTARFDDTTGRLIRYRRIVGGTSNSIDVNVLEYMVN
;
A
#
# COMPACT_ATOMS: atom_id res chain seq x y z
N MET A 1 -9.50 19.30 -67.00
CA MET A 1 -9.09 18.05 -66.36
C MET A 1 -8.59 18.36 -64.93
N ILE A 2 -9.46 18.22 -63.96
CA ILE A 2 -9.16 18.57 -62.57
C ILE A 2 -8.88 17.25 -61.83
N GLN A 3 -7.63 17.06 -61.41
CA GLN A 3 -7.22 15.93 -60.58
C GLN A 3 -7.57 16.22 -59.11
N VAL A 4 -8.56 15.53 -58.58
CA VAL A 4 -8.90 15.56 -57.15
C VAL A 4 -7.97 14.57 -56.42
N LYS A 5 -7.00 15.11 -55.67
CA LYS A 5 -6.16 14.32 -54.77
C LYS A 5 -6.96 14.03 -53.49
N HIS A 6 -7.34 12.78 -53.29
CA HIS A 6 -7.90 12.30 -52.03
C HIS A 6 -6.82 12.25 -50.98
N ALA A 7 -6.84 13.20 -50.07
CA ALA A 7 -6.06 13.13 -48.81
C ALA A 7 -6.78 12.19 -47.87
N LEU A 8 -6.29 10.97 -47.75
CA LEU A 8 -6.70 10.03 -46.70
C LEU A 8 -6.16 10.52 -45.34
N LEU A 9 -7.05 11.15 -44.59
CA LEU A 9 -6.80 11.55 -43.23
C LEU A 9 -6.86 10.28 -42.36
N SER A 10 -5.70 9.69 -42.08
CA SER A 10 -5.57 8.59 -41.12
C SER A 10 -5.80 9.11 -39.71
N LEU A 11 -7.04 9.01 -39.23
CA LEU A 11 -7.40 9.29 -37.83
C LEU A 11 -6.88 8.13 -36.96
N SER A 12 -5.65 8.25 -36.50
CA SER A 12 -5.08 7.36 -35.49
C SER A 12 -5.81 7.63 -34.18
N ILE A 13 -6.82 6.82 -33.88
CA ILE A 13 -7.49 6.79 -32.59
C ILE A 13 -6.49 6.16 -31.61
N LEU A 14 -5.78 7.00 -30.88
CA LEU A 14 -4.94 6.62 -29.77
C LEU A 14 -5.88 6.16 -28.64
N PHE A 15 -6.22 4.88 -28.61
CA PHE A 15 -6.85 4.25 -27.44
C PHE A 15 -5.86 4.34 -26.29
N ALA A 16 -5.94 5.41 -25.50
CA ALA A 16 -5.36 5.43 -24.18
C ALA A 16 -6.08 4.35 -23.36
N LEU A 17 -5.48 3.17 -23.31
CA LEU A 17 -5.84 2.14 -22.35
C LEU A 17 -5.61 2.74 -20.96
N ILE A 18 -6.66 3.31 -20.38
CA ILE A 18 -6.73 3.58 -18.96
C ILE A 18 -6.74 2.20 -18.32
N ALA A 19 -5.56 1.64 -18.15
CA ALA A 19 -5.37 0.49 -17.30
C ALA A 19 -5.80 0.93 -15.91
N CYS A 20 -7.06 0.63 -15.54
CA CYS A 20 -7.44 0.61 -14.13
C CYS A 20 -6.45 -0.34 -13.46
N SER A 21 -5.39 0.22 -12.88
CA SER A 21 -4.36 -0.55 -12.21
C SER A 21 -4.97 -1.12 -10.93
N ARG A 22 -5.65 -2.28 -11.09
CA ARG A 22 -6.11 -3.04 -9.94
C ARG A 22 -4.86 -3.40 -9.14
N LEU A 23 -4.91 -3.19 -7.83
CA LEU A 23 -3.84 -3.65 -6.96
C LEU A 23 -3.76 -5.18 -7.09
N PRO A 24 -2.57 -5.76 -7.23
CA PRO A 24 -2.40 -7.20 -7.26
C PRO A 24 -2.78 -7.82 -5.91
N THR A 25 -3.26 -9.06 -5.93
CA THR A 25 -3.52 -9.82 -4.71
C THR A 25 -2.23 -9.98 -3.93
N LEU A 26 -2.27 -9.68 -2.64
CA LEU A 26 -1.16 -9.93 -1.74
C LEU A 26 -1.13 -11.40 -1.35
N THR A 27 0.02 -12.03 -1.55
CA THR A 27 0.30 -13.40 -1.11
C THR A 27 1.53 -13.42 -0.22
N PRO A 28 1.75 -14.48 0.59
CA PRO A 28 2.98 -14.61 1.39
C PRO A 28 4.26 -14.50 0.56
N ASP A 29 4.28 -15.08 -0.66
CA ASP A 29 5.45 -15.02 -1.55
C ASP A 29 5.73 -13.60 -2.06
N ILE A 30 4.69 -12.85 -2.42
CA ILE A 30 4.82 -11.45 -2.86
C ILE A 30 5.33 -10.59 -1.70
N LEU A 31 4.78 -10.78 -0.49
CA LEU A 31 5.24 -10.08 0.70
C LEU A 31 6.70 -10.37 1.00
N MET A 32 7.09 -11.64 1.02
CA MET A 32 8.47 -12.07 1.26
C MET A 32 9.45 -11.47 0.24
N GLN A 33 9.10 -11.48 -1.05
CA GLN A 33 9.94 -10.87 -2.09
C GLN A 33 10.10 -9.36 -1.90
N ALA A 34 9.04 -8.66 -1.51
CA ALA A 34 9.09 -7.23 -1.23
C ALA A 34 9.96 -6.93 0.00
N GLU A 35 9.82 -7.70 1.08
CA GLU A 35 10.66 -7.60 2.28
C GLU A 35 12.14 -7.82 1.98
N GLN A 36 12.46 -8.84 1.18
CA GLN A 36 13.84 -9.12 0.77
C GLN A 36 14.44 -7.95 -0.03
N LYS A 37 13.69 -7.40 -0.99
CA LYS A 37 14.11 -6.21 -1.73
C LYS A 37 14.31 -5.02 -0.80
N TRP A 38 13.36 -4.77 0.12
CA TRP A 38 13.48 -3.69 1.09
C TRP A 38 14.72 -3.85 1.95
N ALA A 39 14.96 -5.04 2.49
CA ALA A 39 16.13 -5.32 3.32
C ALA A 39 17.47 -5.02 2.62
N MET A 40 17.54 -5.22 1.29
CA MET A 40 18.72 -4.93 0.48
C MET A 40 18.89 -3.44 0.14
N HIS A 41 17.82 -2.67 0.10
CA HIS A 41 17.82 -1.29 -0.40
C HIS A 41 17.45 -0.24 0.66
N LYS A 42 17.03 -0.69 1.86
CA LYS A 42 16.57 0.22 2.90
C LYS A 42 17.67 1.19 3.33
N PRO A 43 17.37 2.50 3.36
CA PRO A 43 18.27 3.48 3.96
C PRO A 43 18.22 3.39 5.48
N SER A 44 19.26 3.84 6.14
CA SER A 44 19.28 3.94 7.61
C SER A 44 18.41 5.07 8.15
N SER A 45 18.11 6.07 7.31
CA SER A 45 17.29 7.23 7.70
C SER A 45 16.37 7.64 6.56
N TYR A 46 15.10 7.84 6.89
CA TYR A 46 14.08 8.28 5.93
C TYR A 46 12.89 8.94 6.64
N HIS A 47 12.15 9.70 5.87
CA HIS A 47 10.85 10.25 6.25
C HIS A 47 9.74 9.53 5.48
N LEU A 48 8.65 9.20 6.16
CA LEU A 48 7.51 8.48 5.62
C LEU A 48 6.22 9.18 6.03
N VAL A 49 5.32 9.39 5.09
CA VAL A 49 3.95 9.83 5.36
C VAL A 49 2.99 8.77 4.86
N ILE A 50 2.16 8.27 5.75
CA ILE A 50 1.13 7.28 5.45
C ILE A 50 -0.25 7.80 5.83
N GLU A 51 -1.24 7.39 5.07
CA GLU A 51 -2.65 7.55 5.40
C GLU A 51 -3.24 6.16 5.66
N MET A 52 -3.87 6.01 6.81
CA MET A 52 -4.57 4.79 7.20
C MET A 52 -6.05 5.10 7.37
N ALA A 53 -6.89 4.34 6.67
CA ALA A 53 -8.34 4.46 6.73
C ALA A 53 -9.00 3.08 6.91
N GLY A 54 -10.26 3.08 7.37
CA GLY A 54 -11.08 1.86 7.53
C GLY A 54 -11.43 1.54 8.98
N ASP A 55 -11.89 0.31 9.20
CA ASP A 55 -12.41 -0.14 10.49
C ASP A 55 -11.29 -0.69 11.40
N ARG A 56 -10.25 0.08 11.60
CA ARG A 56 -9.19 -0.24 12.57
C ARG A 56 -9.08 0.83 13.63
N VAL A 57 -8.44 0.42 14.74
CA VAL A 57 -8.32 1.20 15.97
C VAL A 57 -7.60 2.54 15.72
N GLU A 58 -6.66 2.56 14.78
CA GLU A 58 -5.91 3.78 14.49
C GLU A 58 -5.97 4.15 13.01
N THR A 59 -6.74 5.17 12.75
CA THR A 59 -6.86 5.80 11.41
C THR A 59 -6.29 7.21 11.45
N GLY A 60 -5.93 7.72 10.28
CA GLY A 60 -5.44 9.08 10.10
C GLY A 60 -4.16 9.15 9.28
N ARG A 61 -3.58 10.34 9.24
CA ARG A 61 -2.30 10.62 8.61
C ARG A 61 -1.19 10.52 9.65
N PHE A 62 -0.22 9.64 9.38
CA PHE A 62 0.96 9.48 10.21
C PHE A 62 2.19 10.00 9.47
N GLU A 63 3.01 10.77 10.16
CA GLU A 63 4.31 11.25 9.70
C GLU A 63 5.37 10.60 10.58
N VAL A 64 6.28 9.87 9.97
CA VAL A 64 7.26 9.00 10.64
C VAL A 64 8.65 9.39 10.23
N ASP A 65 9.48 9.76 11.18
CA ASP A 65 10.91 9.98 10.98
C ASP A 65 11.68 8.75 11.49
N VAL A 66 12.44 8.12 10.61
CA VAL A 66 13.33 7.02 10.95
C VAL A 66 14.77 7.49 10.88
N ARG A 67 15.55 7.21 11.92
CA ARG A 67 16.99 7.51 12.00
C ARG A 67 17.74 6.32 12.58
N GLY A 68 18.81 5.93 11.90
CA GLY A 68 19.58 4.77 12.30
C GLY A 68 18.76 3.47 12.39
N GLY A 69 17.71 3.35 11.54
CA GLY A 69 16.81 2.19 11.54
C GLY A 69 15.73 2.18 12.65
N HIS A 70 15.58 3.27 13.40
CA HIS A 70 14.60 3.38 14.49
C HIS A 70 13.68 4.58 14.30
N VAL A 71 12.42 4.46 14.69
CA VAL A 71 11.48 5.58 14.71
C VAL A 71 11.96 6.62 15.72
N SER A 72 12.36 7.79 15.25
CA SER A 72 12.86 8.90 16.05
C SER A 72 11.83 10.02 16.22
N GLY A 73 10.81 10.05 15.40
CA GLY A 73 9.71 11.01 15.46
C GLY A 73 8.43 10.41 14.90
N LEU A 74 7.31 10.70 15.54
CA LEU A 74 5.99 10.24 15.11
C LEU A 74 4.95 11.34 15.35
N ARG A 75 4.16 11.62 14.30
CA ARG A 75 2.99 12.51 14.40
C ARG A 75 1.78 11.80 13.84
N ARG A 76 0.63 12.05 14.44
CA ARG A 76 -0.67 11.64 13.91
C ARG A 76 -1.55 12.87 13.72
N ASN A 77 -2.03 13.10 12.51
CA ASN A 77 -2.83 14.27 12.15
C ASN A 77 -2.16 15.60 12.58
N GLY A 78 -0.83 15.69 12.43
CA GLY A 78 -0.02 16.84 12.82
C GLY A 78 0.35 16.94 14.31
N LEU A 79 -0.22 16.10 15.17
CA LEU A 79 0.08 16.06 16.61
C LEU A 79 1.19 15.08 16.91
N VAL A 80 2.19 15.51 17.67
CA VAL A 80 3.28 14.64 18.13
C VAL A 80 2.72 13.58 19.08
N ILE A 81 3.03 12.33 18.78
CA ILE A 81 2.71 11.19 19.66
C ILE A 81 4.01 10.44 20.01
N GLN A 82 4.00 9.74 21.14
CA GLN A 82 5.15 8.94 21.54
C GLN A 82 5.22 7.67 20.67
N PRO A 83 6.38 7.33 20.11
CA PRO A 83 6.57 6.05 19.45
C PRO A 83 6.27 4.90 20.44
N ASN A 84 5.46 3.96 20.00
CA ASN A 84 5.15 2.75 20.74
C ASN A 84 5.74 1.56 19.98
N PRO A 85 6.58 0.72 20.59
CA PRO A 85 7.16 -0.46 19.93
C PRO A 85 6.12 -1.44 19.36
N GLU A 86 4.90 -1.46 19.94
CA GLU A 86 3.81 -2.30 19.45
C GLU A 86 3.07 -1.70 18.23
N GLN A 87 3.33 -0.42 17.95
CA GLN A 87 2.68 0.36 16.87
C GLN A 87 3.76 1.06 16.05
N ASP A 88 4.66 0.26 15.51
CA ASP A 88 5.70 0.74 14.60
C ASP A 88 5.09 1.03 13.22
N TYR A 89 5.08 2.32 12.86
CA TYR A 89 4.62 2.81 11.55
C TYR A 89 5.78 3.02 10.57
N SER A 90 6.99 2.55 10.89
CA SER A 90 8.09 2.47 9.93
C SER A 90 7.75 1.52 8.77
N MET A 91 8.57 1.49 7.73
CA MET A 91 8.37 0.53 6.64
C MET A 91 8.44 -0.91 7.14
N GLU A 92 9.32 -1.21 8.10
CA GLU A 92 9.41 -2.51 8.76
C GLU A 92 8.15 -2.85 9.55
N GLY A 93 7.59 -1.88 10.28
CA GLY A 93 6.33 -2.04 10.98
C GLY A 93 5.16 -2.28 10.03
N LEU A 94 5.15 -1.62 8.87
CA LEU A 94 4.15 -1.87 7.83
C LEU A 94 4.26 -3.30 7.28
N PHE A 95 5.45 -3.82 7.02
CA PHE A 95 5.63 -5.22 6.61
C PHE A 95 5.12 -6.20 7.65
N HIS A 96 5.45 -5.95 8.93
CA HIS A 96 4.93 -6.77 10.02
C HIS A 96 3.40 -6.76 10.08
N MET A 97 2.79 -5.58 9.92
CA MET A 97 1.33 -5.46 9.82
C MET A 97 0.78 -6.29 8.66
N LEU A 98 1.37 -6.23 7.47
CA LEU A 98 0.90 -7.00 6.31
C LEU A 98 0.98 -8.51 6.55
N ALA A 99 2.01 -8.99 7.23
CA ALA A 99 2.13 -10.41 7.60
C ALA A 99 1.00 -10.84 8.56
N GLN A 100 0.67 -10.00 9.56
CA GLN A 100 -0.46 -10.25 10.45
C GLN A 100 -1.79 -10.25 9.69
N GLU A 101 -2.00 -9.31 8.77
CA GLU A 101 -3.22 -9.22 7.96
C GLU A 101 -3.42 -10.43 7.05
N LEU A 102 -2.33 -10.99 6.48
CA LEU A 102 -2.40 -12.26 5.73
C LEU A 102 -2.84 -13.42 6.64
N GLY A 103 -2.28 -13.55 7.84
CA GLY A 103 -2.69 -14.57 8.79
C GLY A 103 -4.16 -14.44 9.23
N LEU A 104 -4.66 -13.20 9.37
CA LEU A 104 -6.07 -12.94 9.66
C LEU A 104 -6.97 -13.26 8.47
N ALA A 105 -6.51 -13.03 7.24
CA ALA A 105 -7.27 -13.33 6.03
C ALA A 105 -7.56 -14.84 5.84
N GLU A 106 -6.73 -15.70 6.41
CA GLU A 106 -6.96 -17.16 6.45
C GLU A 106 -8.11 -17.55 7.39
N LYS A 107 -8.55 -16.64 8.25
CA LYS A 107 -9.59 -16.85 9.27
C LYS A 107 -10.69 -15.78 9.14
N PRO A 108 -11.47 -15.77 8.06
CA PRO A 108 -12.42 -14.70 7.75
C PRO A 108 -13.41 -14.40 8.88
N ALA A 109 -13.85 -15.42 9.61
CA ALA A 109 -14.76 -15.27 10.74
C ALA A 109 -14.19 -14.40 11.86
N MET A 110 -12.86 -14.38 12.08
CA MET A 110 -12.21 -13.52 13.07
C MET A 110 -12.30 -12.04 12.69
N LEU A 111 -12.53 -11.74 11.42
CA LEU A 111 -12.73 -10.39 10.89
C LEU A 111 -14.23 -10.06 10.71
N GLY A 112 -15.11 -10.92 11.18
CA GLY A 112 -16.55 -10.72 11.10
C GLY A 112 -17.17 -11.08 9.76
N ALA A 113 -16.46 -11.82 8.89
CA ALA A 113 -17.03 -12.29 7.63
C ALA A 113 -18.17 -13.28 7.89
N PRO A 114 -19.33 -13.14 7.22
CA PRO A 114 -20.36 -14.14 7.24
C PRO A 114 -19.87 -15.46 6.62
N GLU A 115 -20.57 -16.57 6.92
CA GLU A 115 -20.26 -17.87 6.33
C GLU A 115 -20.25 -17.81 4.79
N GLY A 116 -19.24 -18.42 4.18
CA GLY A 116 -19.07 -18.44 2.72
C GLY A 116 -18.41 -17.18 2.12
N TYR A 117 -18.13 -16.16 2.93
CA TYR A 117 -17.40 -14.98 2.46
C TYR A 117 -15.91 -15.08 2.74
N THR A 118 -15.13 -14.42 1.88
CA THR A 118 -13.67 -14.40 1.93
C THR A 118 -13.12 -13.00 2.24
N VAL A 119 -11.85 -12.95 2.60
CA VAL A 119 -11.10 -11.70 2.77
C VAL A 119 -10.22 -11.48 1.55
N TYR A 120 -10.27 -10.28 0.99
CA TYR A 120 -9.45 -9.86 -0.14
C TYR A 120 -8.34 -8.95 0.34
N THR A 121 -7.10 -9.37 0.14
CA THR A 121 -5.92 -8.57 0.43
C THR A 121 -5.20 -8.22 -0.85
N THR A 122 -4.87 -6.96 -1.03
CA THR A 122 -4.14 -6.46 -2.20
C THR A 122 -3.05 -5.51 -1.75
N ALA A 123 -1.90 -5.53 -2.42
CA ALA A 123 -0.81 -4.60 -2.14
C ALA A 123 -0.05 -4.24 -3.40
N ARG A 124 0.55 -3.07 -3.40
CA ARG A 124 1.52 -2.63 -4.39
C ARG A 124 2.80 -2.20 -3.70
N PHE A 125 3.90 -2.72 -4.20
CA PHE A 125 5.25 -2.38 -3.75
C PHE A 125 6.01 -1.67 -4.86
N ASP A 126 7.03 -0.93 -4.49
CA ASP A 126 7.99 -0.35 -5.41
C ASP A 126 8.86 -1.46 -6.01
N ASP A 127 8.93 -1.53 -7.33
CA ASP A 127 9.59 -2.63 -8.03
C ASP A 127 11.11 -2.67 -7.79
N THR A 128 11.72 -1.52 -7.48
CA THR A 128 13.16 -1.41 -7.26
C THR A 128 13.53 -1.67 -5.81
N THR A 129 12.85 -1.01 -4.88
CA THR A 129 13.22 -1.01 -3.46
C THR A 129 12.42 -1.99 -2.62
N GLY A 130 11.29 -2.47 -3.12
CA GLY A 130 10.37 -3.33 -2.37
C GLY A 130 9.51 -2.58 -1.35
N ARG A 131 9.70 -1.26 -1.14
CA ARG A 131 8.88 -0.50 -0.18
C ARG A 131 7.41 -0.59 -0.50
N LEU A 132 6.56 -0.58 0.53
CA LEU A 132 5.11 -0.52 0.35
C LEU A 132 4.72 0.82 -0.30
N ILE A 133 3.81 0.76 -1.27
CA ILE A 133 3.14 1.92 -1.87
C ILE A 133 1.69 1.99 -1.38
N ARG A 134 0.99 0.87 -1.42
CA ARG A 134 -0.41 0.80 -0.98
C ARG A 134 -0.78 -0.62 -0.56
N TYR A 135 -1.61 -0.73 0.46
CA TYR A 135 -2.26 -1.95 0.90
C TYR A 135 -3.76 -1.74 1.07
N ARG A 136 -4.54 -2.75 0.75
CA ARG A 136 -5.98 -2.76 1.01
C ARG A 136 -6.46 -4.14 1.41
N ARG A 137 -7.27 -4.20 2.46
CA ARG A 137 -8.07 -5.37 2.84
C ARG A 137 -9.55 -5.04 2.76
N ILE A 138 -10.34 -5.99 2.27
CA ILE A 138 -11.80 -5.94 2.25
C ILE A 138 -12.31 -7.28 2.81
N VAL A 139 -13.20 -7.22 3.78
CA VAL A 139 -13.89 -8.41 4.31
C VAL A 139 -15.22 -8.53 3.59
N GLY A 140 -15.39 -9.58 2.81
CA GLY A 140 -16.62 -9.82 2.05
C GLY A 140 -17.85 -9.87 2.95
N GLY A 141 -18.96 -9.33 2.48
CA GLY A 141 -20.23 -9.31 3.22
C GLY A 141 -20.29 -8.33 4.40
N THR A 142 -19.26 -7.48 4.59
CA THR A 142 -19.18 -6.51 5.67
C THR A 142 -18.70 -5.14 5.17
N SER A 143 -18.76 -4.11 6.02
CA SER A 143 -18.09 -2.82 5.80
C SER A 143 -16.62 -2.83 6.27
N ASN A 144 -16.18 -3.90 6.93
CA ASN A 144 -14.83 -3.99 7.50
C ASN A 144 -13.77 -3.97 6.39
N SER A 145 -13.01 -2.88 6.33
CA SER A 145 -11.96 -2.65 5.36
C SER A 145 -10.80 -1.89 5.99
N ILE A 146 -9.62 -2.04 5.39
CA ILE A 146 -8.43 -1.23 5.70
C ILE A 146 -7.86 -0.73 4.38
N ASP A 147 -7.44 0.51 4.35
CA ASP A 147 -6.64 1.09 3.27
C ASP A 147 -5.42 1.78 3.89
N VAL A 148 -4.22 1.41 3.47
CA VAL A 148 -2.95 2.04 3.86
C VAL A 148 -2.31 2.58 2.59
N ASN A 149 -2.06 3.87 2.55
CA ASN A 149 -1.51 4.55 1.40
C ASN A 149 -0.24 5.31 1.81
N VAL A 150 0.88 5.02 1.16
CA VAL A 150 2.12 5.78 1.35
C VAL A 150 2.04 7.01 0.47
N LEU A 151 1.88 8.17 1.10
CA LEU A 151 1.72 9.46 0.43
C LEU A 151 3.07 10.07 0.06
N GLU A 152 4.06 9.96 0.96
CA GLU A 152 5.39 10.52 0.79
C GLU A 152 6.45 9.55 1.31
N TYR A 153 7.57 9.50 0.64
CA TYR A 153 8.77 8.78 1.06
C TYR A 153 10.00 9.53 0.61
N MET A 154 10.85 9.93 1.55
CA MET A 154 12.09 10.68 1.30
C MET A 154 13.23 10.06 2.07
N VAL A 155 14.35 9.83 1.40
CA VAL A 155 15.60 9.39 2.02
C VAL A 155 16.35 10.62 2.52
N ASN A 156 16.82 10.59 3.77
CA ASN A 156 17.54 11.69 4.43
C ASN A 156 19.05 11.48 4.39
#